data_82eef88d794e576f2f9feb38f1d4bff2
#
_entry.id   82eef88d794e576f2f9feb38f1d4bff2
#
_cell.length_a   1.000
_cell.length_b   1.000
_cell.length_c   1.000
_cell.angle_alpha   90.00
_cell.angle_beta   90.00
_cell.angle_gamma   90.00
#
_symmetry.space_group_name_H-M   'P 1'
#
loop_
_entity.id
_entity.type
_entity.pdbx_description
1 polymer ?
#
loop_
_entity_poly.entity_id
_entity_poly.type
_entity_poly.pdbx_seq_one_letter_code
_entity_poly.pdbx_strand_id
1 'polypeptide(L)'
;MTKLSICVFCGSRSGTRPTYARAAEDLGGRIAEAGWRLVYGAGDVGLMGLTARAAQTAGGDTFGVIPVHLLSREVGKRDLTRFVITETMHERKKVMFMNSDALVVLPGGAGSLDEFFEVLTWRQLGLHDKPIVLLNIDDYWQPLRALIDHVIAEGFADASLSTLVQSVDDVPALMTLLDAQLHQG
;
A
#
# COMPACT_ATOMS: atom_id res chain seq x y z
N MET A 1 20.71 7.14 -9.90
CA MET A 1 19.69 6.08 -9.86
C MET A 1 18.41 6.68 -9.33
N THR A 2 17.28 6.43 -9.96
CA THR A 2 15.96 6.83 -9.47
C THR A 2 15.65 6.00 -8.21
N LYS A 3 15.20 6.68 -7.15
CA LYS A 3 14.88 6.05 -5.88
C LYS A 3 13.62 5.18 -6.04
N LEU A 4 13.69 3.91 -5.64
CA LEU A 4 12.53 3.03 -5.63
C LEU A 4 11.44 3.57 -4.68
N SER A 5 10.20 3.41 -5.06
CA SER A 5 9.05 4.00 -4.37
C SER A 5 7.98 2.94 -4.10
N ILE A 6 7.62 2.75 -2.84
CA ILE A 6 6.64 1.77 -2.41
C ILE A 6 5.35 2.49 -2.03
N CYS A 7 4.28 2.21 -2.75
CA CYS A 7 2.95 2.68 -2.39
C CYS A 7 2.34 1.77 -1.34
N VAL A 8 1.91 2.34 -0.22
CA VAL A 8 1.28 1.62 0.88
C VAL A 8 -0.18 2.04 1.00
N PHE A 9 -1.09 1.11 0.73
CA PHE A 9 -2.51 1.22 1.03
C PHE A 9 -2.77 0.62 2.40
N CYS A 10 -3.42 1.34 3.29
CA CYS A 10 -3.68 0.88 4.66
C CYS A 10 -4.85 1.63 5.31
N GLY A 11 -5.29 1.12 6.45
CA GLY A 11 -6.41 1.71 7.18
C GLY A 11 -6.10 3.09 7.78
N SER A 12 -7.10 3.99 7.73
CA SER A 12 -7.14 5.23 8.52
C SER A 12 -7.47 4.98 10.00
N ARG A 13 -7.60 3.73 10.41
CA ARG A 13 -7.73 3.24 11.79
C ARG A 13 -6.66 2.20 12.05
N SER A 14 -6.29 2.01 13.34
CA SER A 14 -5.24 1.03 13.71
C SER A 14 -5.76 -0.41 13.80
N GLY A 15 -7.07 -0.61 13.68
CA GLY A 15 -7.68 -1.92 13.92
C GLY A 15 -7.71 -2.29 15.41
N THR A 16 -8.07 -3.54 15.70
CA THR A 16 -8.24 -4.03 17.08
C THR A 16 -7.04 -4.80 17.60
N ARG A 17 -6.13 -5.25 16.71
CA ARG A 17 -4.95 -6.04 17.09
C ARG A 17 -3.70 -5.15 17.07
N PRO A 18 -2.89 -5.14 18.15
CA PRO A 18 -1.64 -4.37 18.19
C PRO A 18 -0.62 -4.77 17.13
N THR A 19 -0.74 -5.99 16.60
CA THR A 19 0.13 -6.52 15.52
C THR A 19 0.05 -5.68 14.24
N TYR A 20 -1.12 -5.12 13.92
CA TYR A 20 -1.29 -4.27 12.75
C TYR A 20 -0.50 -2.96 12.86
N ALA A 21 -0.55 -2.33 14.04
CA ALA A 21 0.20 -1.11 14.33
C ALA A 21 1.71 -1.38 14.26
N ARG A 22 2.19 -2.46 14.89
CA ARG A 22 3.61 -2.85 14.82
C ARG A 22 4.08 -3.12 13.41
N ALA A 23 3.27 -3.81 12.60
CA ALA A 23 3.62 -4.08 11.21
C ALA A 23 3.69 -2.78 10.37
N ALA A 24 2.81 -1.82 10.63
CA ALA A 24 2.82 -0.52 9.95
C ALA A 24 4.08 0.29 10.30
N GLU A 25 4.49 0.30 11.58
CA GLU A 25 5.71 0.96 12.06
C GLU A 25 6.97 0.28 11.50
N ASP A 26 7.06 -1.06 11.57
CA ASP A 26 8.19 -1.82 11.04
C ASP A 26 8.32 -1.60 9.52
N LEU A 27 7.22 -1.65 8.78
CA LEU A 27 7.23 -1.39 7.33
C LEU A 27 7.75 0.01 6.99
N GLY A 28 7.25 1.04 7.68
CA GLY A 28 7.70 2.42 7.45
C GLY A 28 9.19 2.59 7.69
N GLY A 29 9.70 2.04 8.79
CA GLY A 29 11.13 2.05 9.13
C GLY A 29 11.98 1.36 8.08
N ARG A 30 11.60 0.13 7.68
CA ARG A 30 12.37 -0.65 6.70
C ARG A 30 12.36 -0.06 5.29
N ILE A 31 11.26 0.55 4.85
CA ILE A 31 11.23 1.30 3.59
C ILE A 31 12.30 2.41 3.61
N ALA A 32 12.39 3.15 4.71
CA ALA A 32 13.39 4.20 4.87
C ALA A 32 14.82 3.66 4.93
N GLU A 33 15.06 2.61 5.72
CA GLU A 33 16.37 1.95 5.87
C GLU A 33 16.89 1.37 4.55
N ALA A 34 15.99 0.85 3.70
CA ALA A 34 16.31 0.40 2.35
C ALA A 34 16.63 1.55 1.38
N GLY A 35 16.52 2.80 1.83
CA GLY A 35 16.70 3.97 0.99
C GLY A 35 15.53 4.21 0.01
N TRP A 36 14.41 3.52 0.15
CA TRP A 36 13.24 3.65 -0.69
C TRP A 36 12.36 4.82 -0.24
N ARG A 37 11.43 5.22 -1.12
CA ARG A 37 10.42 6.25 -0.82
C ARG A 37 9.12 5.58 -0.39
N LEU A 38 8.52 6.07 0.68
CA LEU A 38 7.13 5.76 1.03
C LEU A 38 6.17 6.66 0.22
N VAL A 39 5.25 6.06 -0.52
CA VAL A 39 4.11 6.74 -1.16
C VAL A 39 2.82 6.29 -0.46
N TYR A 40 1.99 7.25 -0.02
CA TYR A 40 0.77 6.89 0.73
C TYR A 40 -0.28 8.01 0.72
N GLY A 41 -1.41 7.80 1.38
CA GLY A 41 -2.56 8.69 1.40
C GLY A 41 -2.43 9.96 2.25
N ALA A 42 -1.26 10.30 2.76
CA ALA A 42 -0.95 11.52 3.54
C ALA A 42 -1.80 11.75 4.81
N GLY A 43 -2.58 10.78 5.28
CA GLY A 43 -3.28 10.88 6.56
C GLY A 43 -2.33 10.69 7.74
N ASP A 44 -2.52 11.46 8.83
CA ASP A 44 -1.75 11.32 10.09
C ASP A 44 -2.52 10.51 11.16
N VAL A 45 -3.43 9.63 10.72
CA VAL A 45 -4.26 8.78 11.58
C VAL A 45 -4.12 7.31 11.23
N GLY A 46 -4.41 6.43 12.19
CA GLY A 46 -4.40 4.99 12.01
C GLY A 46 -3.06 4.44 11.52
N LEU A 47 -3.11 3.40 10.69
CA LEU A 47 -1.90 2.77 10.13
C LEU A 47 -1.15 3.72 9.18
N MET A 48 -1.83 4.64 8.48
CA MET A 48 -1.20 5.64 7.63
C MET A 48 -0.22 6.50 8.42
N GLY A 49 -0.68 7.09 9.53
CA GLY A 49 0.16 7.94 10.39
C GLY A 49 1.32 7.17 11.01
N LEU A 50 1.10 5.93 11.45
CA LEU A 50 2.15 5.08 12.03
C LEU A 50 3.25 4.78 11.00
N THR A 51 2.89 4.34 9.80
CA THR A 51 3.85 4.05 8.73
C THR A 51 4.66 5.29 8.34
N ALA A 52 4.00 6.44 8.18
CA ALA A 52 4.67 7.68 7.78
C ALA A 52 5.63 8.20 8.87
N ARG A 53 5.20 8.20 10.14
CA ARG A 53 6.06 8.62 11.26
C ARG A 53 7.27 7.71 11.42
N ALA A 54 7.11 6.40 11.29
CA ALA A 54 8.23 5.45 11.35
C ALA A 54 9.22 5.71 10.20
N ALA A 55 8.75 5.90 8.98
CA ALA A 55 9.60 6.24 7.84
C ALA A 55 10.36 7.56 8.06
N GLN A 56 9.69 8.61 8.57
CA GLN A 56 10.34 9.89 8.88
C GLN A 56 11.36 9.78 10.01
N THR A 57 11.06 9.03 11.07
CA THR A 57 11.98 8.81 12.20
C THR A 57 13.26 8.11 11.74
N ALA A 58 13.17 7.23 10.76
CA ALA A 58 14.30 6.56 10.12
C ALA A 58 14.97 7.42 9.01
N GLY A 59 14.59 8.70 8.86
CA GLY A 59 15.17 9.61 7.86
C GLY A 59 14.72 9.35 6.41
N GLY A 60 13.61 8.65 6.23
CA GLY A 60 13.09 8.25 4.93
C GLY A 60 12.41 9.37 4.14
N ASP A 61 12.37 9.17 2.83
CA ASP A 61 11.65 10.04 1.89
C ASP A 61 10.16 9.66 1.87
N THR A 62 9.29 10.63 2.10
CA THR A 62 7.84 10.43 2.19
C THR A 62 7.09 11.28 1.18
N PHE A 63 6.22 10.65 0.40
CA PHE A 63 5.39 11.25 -0.61
C PHE A 63 3.91 10.99 -0.27
N GLY A 64 3.21 12.01 0.19
CA GLY A 64 1.81 11.91 0.60
C GLY A 64 0.86 12.58 -0.38
N VAL A 65 -0.26 11.93 -0.66
CA VAL A 65 -1.30 12.45 -1.56
C VAL A 65 -2.65 12.43 -0.86
N ILE A 66 -3.34 13.57 -0.79
CA ILE A 66 -4.63 13.68 -0.12
C ILE A 66 -5.59 14.55 -0.94
N PRO A 67 -6.86 14.16 -1.11
CA PRO A 67 -7.84 15.04 -1.72
C PRO A 67 -8.32 16.09 -0.73
N VAL A 68 -8.71 17.24 -1.26
CA VAL A 68 -9.08 18.44 -0.48
C VAL A 68 -10.15 18.15 0.59
N HIS A 69 -11.14 17.32 0.26
CA HIS A 69 -12.24 16.99 1.16
C HIS A 69 -11.86 16.06 2.34
N LEU A 70 -10.68 15.42 2.30
CA LEU A 70 -10.17 14.57 3.38
C LEU A 70 -9.14 15.27 4.28
N LEU A 71 -8.68 16.46 3.92
CA LEU A 71 -7.67 17.20 4.70
C LEU A 71 -8.01 17.35 6.18
N SER A 72 -9.28 17.61 6.49
CA SER A 72 -9.74 17.76 7.87
C SER A 72 -10.06 16.41 8.55
N ARG A 73 -10.48 15.40 7.79
CA ARG A 73 -10.88 14.09 8.32
C ARG A 73 -9.69 13.18 8.64
N GLU A 74 -8.70 13.17 7.76
CA GLU A 74 -7.50 12.32 7.88
C GLU A 74 -6.33 13.07 8.52
N VAL A 75 -6.56 14.32 8.96
CA VAL A 75 -5.54 15.18 9.56
C VAL A 75 -4.28 15.16 8.68
N GLY A 76 -4.38 15.77 7.48
CA GLY A 76 -3.33 15.71 6.46
C GLY A 76 -1.96 16.06 7.03
N LYS A 77 -1.03 15.12 6.95
CA LYS A 77 0.34 15.24 7.43
C LYS A 77 1.16 16.10 6.48
N ARG A 78 1.45 17.33 6.87
CA ARG A 78 2.07 18.34 6.00
C ARG A 78 3.60 18.39 6.08
N ASP A 79 4.20 17.75 7.05
CA ASP A 79 5.65 17.69 7.29
C ASP A 79 6.36 16.55 6.50
N LEU A 80 5.75 16.14 5.39
CA LEU A 80 6.30 15.15 4.47
C LEU A 80 7.36 15.76 3.55
N THR A 81 8.24 14.92 3.00
CA THR A 81 9.21 15.37 1.97
C THR A 81 8.49 15.95 0.76
N ARG A 82 7.36 15.33 0.37
CA ARG A 82 6.43 15.85 -0.64
C ARG A 82 4.99 15.65 -0.20
N PHE A 83 4.21 16.71 -0.31
CA PHE A 83 2.79 16.72 0.03
C PHE A 83 1.99 17.24 -1.16
N VAL A 84 1.12 16.40 -1.71
CA VAL A 84 0.30 16.71 -2.90
C VAL A 84 -1.17 16.74 -2.50
N ILE A 85 -1.86 17.82 -2.82
CA ILE A 85 -3.31 17.96 -2.67
C ILE A 85 -3.95 17.72 -4.03
N THR A 86 -4.95 16.85 -4.10
CA THR A 86 -5.75 16.57 -5.29
C THR A 86 -7.19 17.04 -5.09
N GLU A 87 -7.94 17.19 -6.16
CA GLU A 87 -9.35 17.56 -6.07
C GLU A 87 -10.25 16.35 -5.77
N THR A 88 -9.92 15.19 -6.37
CA THR A 88 -10.75 13.99 -6.32
C THR A 88 -10.00 12.76 -5.78
N MET A 89 -10.77 11.74 -5.37
CA MET A 89 -10.21 10.43 -4.99
C MET A 89 -9.56 9.71 -6.17
N HIS A 90 -10.07 9.88 -7.38
CA HIS A 90 -9.48 9.28 -8.58
C HIS A 90 -8.10 9.85 -8.87
N GLU A 91 -7.94 11.16 -8.76
CA GLU A 91 -6.62 11.80 -8.91
C GLU A 91 -5.65 11.34 -7.82
N ARG A 92 -6.09 11.25 -6.55
CA ARG A 92 -5.28 10.73 -5.45
C ARG A 92 -4.69 9.35 -5.80
N LYS A 93 -5.55 8.40 -6.15
CA LYS A 93 -5.15 7.02 -6.48
C LYS A 93 -4.21 6.99 -7.68
N LYS A 94 -4.53 7.73 -8.73
CA LYS A 94 -3.67 7.84 -9.92
C LYS A 94 -2.29 8.42 -9.61
N VAL A 95 -2.22 9.50 -8.83
CA VAL A 95 -0.94 10.13 -8.46
C VAL A 95 -0.11 9.19 -7.60
N MET A 96 -0.70 8.50 -6.62
CA MET A 96 -0.01 7.50 -5.80
C MET A 96 0.54 6.36 -6.67
N PHE A 97 -0.29 5.80 -7.53
CA PHE A 97 0.09 4.71 -8.44
C PHE A 97 1.23 5.11 -9.40
N MET A 98 1.15 6.29 -10.02
CA MET A 98 2.17 6.75 -10.98
C MET A 98 3.52 7.07 -10.34
N ASN A 99 3.55 7.32 -9.02
CA ASN A 99 4.77 7.64 -8.28
C ASN A 99 5.31 6.44 -7.47
N SER A 100 4.94 5.22 -7.84
CA SER A 100 5.37 4.00 -7.15
C SER A 100 5.85 2.94 -8.11
N ASP A 101 6.75 2.07 -7.64
CA ASP A 101 7.29 0.92 -8.35
C ASP A 101 6.65 -0.39 -7.87
N ALA A 102 6.14 -0.42 -6.65
CA ALA A 102 5.39 -1.55 -6.08
C ALA A 102 4.24 -1.06 -5.19
N LEU A 103 3.26 -1.94 -4.98
CA LEU A 103 2.02 -1.68 -4.26
C LEU A 103 1.89 -2.67 -3.11
N VAL A 104 1.82 -2.19 -1.88
CA VAL A 104 1.69 -2.99 -0.66
C VAL A 104 0.38 -2.65 0.03
N VAL A 105 -0.36 -3.67 0.44
CA VAL A 105 -1.65 -3.51 1.10
C VAL A 105 -1.57 -4.06 2.52
N LEU A 106 -1.49 -3.16 3.50
CA LEU A 106 -1.65 -3.45 4.93
C LEU A 106 -3.12 -3.64 5.28
N PRO A 107 -3.46 -4.20 6.45
CA PRO A 107 -4.83 -4.22 6.94
C PRO A 107 -5.53 -2.87 6.81
N GLY A 108 -6.77 -2.88 6.34
CA GLY A 108 -7.52 -1.67 6.09
C GLY A 108 -9.00 -1.92 5.80
N GLY A 109 -9.75 -0.87 5.60
CA GLY A 109 -11.18 -0.92 5.33
C GLY A 109 -11.54 -0.78 3.84
N ALA A 110 -12.74 -0.24 3.59
CA ALA A 110 -13.28 -0.08 2.24
C ALA A 110 -12.37 0.75 1.32
N GLY A 111 -11.70 1.78 1.84
CA GLY A 111 -10.76 2.57 1.04
C GLY A 111 -9.58 1.74 0.56
N SER A 112 -8.98 0.92 1.44
CA SER A 112 -7.87 0.03 1.07
C SER A 112 -8.30 -1.05 0.07
N LEU A 113 -9.54 -1.55 0.18
CA LEU A 113 -10.12 -2.49 -0.79
C LEU A 113 -10.37 -1.83 -2.15
N ASP A 114 -10.89 -0.61 -2.17
CA ASP A 114 -11.08 0.17 -3.40
C ASP A 114 -9.76 0.40 -4.13
N GLU A 115 -8.72 0.84 -3.41
CA GLU A 115 -7.37 1.02 -3.95
C GLU A 115 -6.78 -0.30 -4.48
N PHE A 116 -6.93 -1.38 -3.72
CA PHE A 116 -6.46 -2.72 -4.11
C PHE A 116 -7.13 -3.23 -5.38
N PHE A 117 -8.47 -3.22 -5.44
CA PHE A 117 -9.19 -3.72 -6.60
C PHE A 117 -8.97 -2.89 -7.86
N GLU A 118 -8.76 -1.58 -7.71
CA GLU A 118 -8.43 -0.73 -8.86
C GLU A 118 -7.09 -1.13 -9.48
N VAL A 119 -6.03 -1.26 -8.69
CA VAL A 119 -4.71 -1.64 -9.21
C VAL A 119 -4.67 -3.10 -9.67
N LEU A 120 -5.41 -4.00 -9.02
CA LEU A 120 -5.57 -5.39 -9.47
C LEU A 120 -6.26 -5.46 -10.83
N THR A 121 -7.33 -4.69 -11.02
CA THR A 121 -8.05 -4.60 -12.30
C THR A 121 -7.14 -4.05 -13.40
N TRP A 122 -6.37 -3.01 -13.13
CA TRP A 122 -5.42 -2.47 -14.09
C TRP A 122 -4.33 -3.49 -14.48
N ARG A 123 -3.86 -4.27 -13.51
CA ARG A 123 -2.89 -5.34 -13.79
C ARG A 123 -3.49 -6.47 -14.62
N GLN A 124 -4.71 -6.89 -14.31
CA GLN A 124 -5.45 -7.90 -15.08
C GLN A 124 -5.66 -7.45 -16.55
N LEU A 125 -5.87 -6.16 -16.77
CA LEU A 125 -6.01 -5.56 -18.11
C LEU A 125 -4.66 -5.31 -18.81
N GLY A 126 -3.53 -5.66 -18.19
CA GLY A 126 -2.19 -5.46 -18.76
C GLY A 126 -1.73 -4.00 -18.81
N LEU A 127 -2.32 -3.13 -18.00
CA LEU A 127 -1.96 -1.71 -17.96
C LEU A 127 -0.70 -1.44 -17.14
N HIS A 128 -0.24 -2.39 -16.34
CA HIS A 128 1.01 -2.36 -15.61
C HIS A 128 1.45 -3.77 -15.18
N ASP A 129 2.71 -3.89 -14.77
CA ASP A 129 3.34 -5.11 -14.26
C ASP A 129 3.88 -4.97 -12.81
N LYS A 130 3.61 -3.83 -12.16
CA LYS A 130 4.09 -3.55 -10.79
C LYS A 130 3.66 -4.64 -9.82
N PRO A 131 4.54 -5.10 -8.91
CA PRO A 131 4.19 -6.02 -7.84
C PRO A 131 3.02 -5.51 -6.99
N ILE A 132 2.04 -6.37 -6.70
CA ILE A 132 0.95 -6.13 -5.75
C ILE A 132 1.08 -7.16 -4.64
N VAL A 133 1.32 -6.71 -3.42
CA VAL A 133 1.56 -7.60 -2.28
C VAL A 133 0.61 -7.30 -1.12
N LEU A 134 -0.15 -8.30 -0.71
CA LEU A 134 -0.93 -8.26 0.53
C LEU A 134 -0.01 -8.60 1.71
N LEU A 135 0.14 -7.68 2.66
CA LEU A 135 0.79 -7.95 3.93
C LEU A 135 -0.25 -8.53 4.91
N ASN A 136 -0.27 -9.87 4.99
CA ASN A 136 -1.34 -10.66 5.59
C ASN A 136 -1.11 -10.91 7.09
N ILE A 137 -0.94 -9.84 7.85
CA ILE A 137 -0.71 -9.91 9.29
C ILE A 137 -1.90 -10.59 10.00
N ASP A 138 -1.61 -11.64 10.78
CA ASP A 138 -2.60 -12.42 11.52
C ASP A 138 -3.78 -12.91 10.64
N ASP A 139 -3.49 -13.30 9.40
CA ASP A 139 -4.47 -13.78 8.42
C ASP A 139 -5.58 -12.77 8.05
N TYR A 140 -5.29 -11.47 8.21
CA TYR A 140 -6.28 -10.42 7.94
C TYR A 140 -6.86 -10.49 6.52
N TRP A 141 -6.04 -10.78 5.51
CA TRP A 141 -6.45 -10.82 4.10
C TRP A 141 -6.95 -12.20 3.62
N GLN A 142 -7.03 -13.20 4.51
CA GLN A 142 -7.54 -14.52 4.13
C GLN A 142 -8.98 -14.47 3.54
N PRO A 143 -9.93 -13.68 4.08
CA PRO A 143 -11.25 -13.53 3.47
C PRO A 143 -11.22 -12.90 2.06
N LEU A 144 -10.31 -11.95 1.81
CA LEU A 144 -10.14 -11.34 0.50
C LEU A 144 -9.60 -12.34 -0.53
N ARG A 145 -8.63 -13.16 -0.14
CA ARG A 145 -8.10 -14.24 -0.99
C ARG A 145 -9.19 -15.25 -1.33
N ALA A 146 -9.97 -15.67 -0.33
CA ALA A 146 -11.10 -16.56 -0.54
C ALA A 146 -12.16 -15.95 -1.49
N LEU A 147 -12.39 -14.63 -1.43
CA LEU A 147 -13.27 -13.93 -2.36
C LEU A 147 -12.73 -13.98 -3.79
N ILE A 148 -11.44 -13.76 -4.00
CA ILE A 148 -10.80 -13.86 -5.33
C ILE A 148 -10.94 -15.28 -5.88
N ASP A 149 -10.66 -16.31 -5.06
CA ASP A 149 -10.81 -17.71 -5.43
C ASP A 149 -12.27 -18.06 -5.81
N HIS A 150 -13.23 -17.51 -5.07
CA HIS A 150 -14.66 -17.66 -5.38
C HIS A 150 -15.03 -17.03 -6.73
N VAL A 151 -14.57 -15.82 -7.01
CA VAL A 151 -14.80 -15.13 -8.29
C VAL A 151 -14.26 -15.95 -9.46
N ILE A 152 -13.10 -16.60 -9.30
CA ILE A 152 -12.51 -17.51 -10.29
C ILE A 152 -13.37 -18.78 -10.43
N ALA A 153 -13.75 -19.41 -9.32
CA ALA A 153 -14.55 -20.62 -9.31
C ALA A 153 -15.92 -20.45 -9.97
N GLU A 154 -16.55 -19.28 -9.81
CA GLU A 154 -17.82 -18.93 -10.44
C GLU A 154 -17.67 -18.48 -11.92
N GLY A 155 -16.45 -18.46 -12.45
CA GLY A 155 -16.18 -18.14 -13.85
C GLY A 155 -16.22 -16.66 -14.24
N PHE A 156 -16.14 -15.75 -13.25
CA PHE A 156 -16.07 -14.30 -13.50
C PHE A 156 -14.64 -13.79 -13.71
N ALA A 157 -13.64 -14.64 -13.50
CA ALA A 157 -12.24 -14.34 -13.79
C ALA A 157 -11.47 -15.61 -14.15
N ASP A 158 -10.40 -15.45 -14.91
CA ASP A 158 -9.47 -16.55 -15.21
C ASP A 158 -8.63 -16.93 -13.99
N ALA A 159 -8.14 -18.16 -13.93
CA ALA A 159 -7.26 -18.64 -12.86
C ALA A 159 -5.98 -17.78 -12.68
N SER A 160 -5.55 -17.10 -13.74
CA SER A 160 -4.42 -16.18 -13.70
C SER A 160 -4.61 -15.02 -12.72
N LEU A 161 -5.84 -14.63 -12.39
CA LEU A 161 -6.12 -13.52 -11.45
C LEU A 161 -5.42 -13.74 -10.10
N SER A 162 -5.44 -14.96 -9.56
CA SER A 162 -4.78 -15.29 -8.29
C SER A 162 -3.26 -15.12 -8.33
N THR A 163 -2.64 -15.21 -9.50
CA THR A 163 -1.19 -15.07 -9.69
C THR A 163 -0.74 -13.61 -9.78
N LEU A 164 -1.66 -12.67 -9.97
CA LEU A 164 -1.37 -11.24 -10.05
C LEU A 164 -1.13 -10.59 -8.69
N VAL A 165 -1.47 -11.29 -7.60
CA VAL A 165 -1.33 -10.81 -6.23
C VAL A 165 -0.51 -11.79 -5.43
N GLN A 166 0.50 -11.29 -4.74
CA GLN A 166 1.29 -12.05 -3.80
C GLN A 166 0.83 -11.77 -2.37
N SER A 167 1.09 -12.70 -1.46
CA SER A 167 0.76 -12.55 -0.05
C SER A 167 1.92 -13.02 0.79
N VAL A 168 2.30 -12.23 1.78
CA VAL A 168 3.32 -12.55 2.79
C VAL A 168 2.80 -12.20 4.17
N ASP A 169 3.28 -12.92 5.18
CA ASP A 169 2.72 -12.85 6.53
C ASP A 169 3.45 -11.88 7.46
N ASP A 170 4.61 -11.38 7.05
CA ASP A 170 5.41 -10.44 7.85
C ASP A 170 6.21 -9.45 6.98
N VAL A 171 6.70 -8.40 7.64
CA VAL A 171 7.45 -7.32 6.97
C VAL A 171 8.82 -7.79 6.45
N PRO A 172 9.61 -8.62 7.17
CA PRO A 172 10.86 -9.17 6.62
C PRO A 172 10.68 -9.93 5.31
N ALA A 173 9.67 -10.80 5.23
CA ALA A 173 9.34 -11.53 4.01
C ALA A 173 8.92 -10.59 2.87
N LEU A 174 8.13 -9.55 3.19
CA LEU A 174 7.76 -8.51 2.24
C LEU A 174 8.98 -7.80 1.66
N MET A 175 9.90 -7.35 2.50
CA MET A 175 11.09 -6.63 2.05
C MET A 175 11.97 -7.51 1.15
N THR A 176 12.17 -8.77 1.52
CA THR A 176 12.92 -9.75 0.70
C THR A 176 12.26 -9.94 -0.68
N LEU A 177 10.94 -10.07 -0.70
CA LEU A 177 10.18 -10.24 -1.94
C LEU A 177 10.30 -9.02 -2.86
N LEU A 178 10.13 -7.81 -2.31
CA LEU A 178 10.22 -6.57 -3.06
C LEU A 178 11.63 -6.33 -3.60
N ASP A 179 12.66 -6.58 -2.77
CA ASP A 179 14.05 -6.45 -3.19
C ASP A 179 14.36 -7.35 -4.39
N ALA A 180 13.94 -8.62 -4.31
CA ALA A 180 14.13 -9.57 -5.40
C ALA A 180 13.42 -9.15 -6.70
N GLN A 181 12.23 -8.56 -6.63
CA GLN A 181 11.44 -8.19 -7.80
C GLN A 181 11.86 -6.86 -8.42
N LEU A 182 12.25 -5.89 -7.60
CA LEU A 182 12.55 -4.53 -8.06
C LEU A 182 14.01 -4.35 -8.54
N HIS A 183 14.92 -5.28 -8.20
CA HIS A 183 16.32 -5.24 -8.66
C HIS A 183 16.62 -6.21 -9.81
N GLN A 184 15.65 -6.99 -10.28
CA GLN A 184 15.82 -7.90 -11.43
C GLN A 184 15.33 -7.30 -12.77
N GLY A 185 14.90 -6.04 -12.80
CA GLY A 185 14.38 -5.34 -13.97
C GLY A 185 15.34 -4.35 -14.61
#